data_8e130de11a070edf1520e1a31e7a0509
#
_entry.id   8e130de11a070edf1520e1a31e7a0509
#
_cell.length_a   1.000
_cell.length_b   1.000
_cell.length_c   1.000
_cell.angle_alpha   90.00
_cell.angle_beta   90.00
_cell.angle_gamma   90.00
#
_symmetry.space_group_name_H-M   'P 1'
#
loop_
_entity.id
_entity.type
_entity.pdbx_description
1 polymer ?
#
loop_
_entity_poly.entity_id
_entity_poly.type
_entity_poly.pdbx_seq_one_letter_code
_entity_poly.pdbx_strand_id
1 'polypeptide(L)'
;MDILILNGPNLNLQGRRDTDVYGTQTFDDYFASLQERFPQVAFAYFQSNIEGELIDAVQQAAGRFDGIVLNAGGYTHTSVALRDAVSAVAVPVVEVHISSILAREEFRRISLLAPVAVGSIMGFGLDSYRLGVEALLLSAAGRRLD
;
A
#
# COMPACT_ATOMS: atom_id res chain seq x y z
N MET A 1 11.37 -12.48 -5.61
CA MET A 1 10.26 -12.10 -4.74
C MET A 1 9.23 -11.34 -5.55
N ASP A 2 7.99 -11.72 -5.44
CA ASP A 2 6.88 -11.11 -6.19
C ASP A 2 6.08 -10.23 -5.25
N ILE A 3 5.98 -8.94 -5.56
CA ILE A 3 5.29 -7.95 -4.72
C ILE A 3 4.18 -7.27 -5.52
N LEU A 4 2.99 -7.25 -4.94
CA LEU A 4 1.86 -6.49 -5.45
C LEU A 4 1.84 -5.09 -4.81
N ILE A 5 1.87 -4.05 -5.64
CA ILE A 5 1.54 -2.69 -5.23
C ILE A 5 0.05 -2.49 -5.51
N LEU A 6 -0.71 -2.25 -4.45
CA LEU A 6 -2.17 -2.15 -4.53
C LEU A 6 -2.63 -0.78 -4.04
N ASN A 7 -3.21 -0.01 -4.95
CA ASN A 7 -3.68 1.35 -4.70
C ASN A 7 -5.20 1.44 -4.76
N GLY A 8 -5.76 2.11 -3.78
CA GLY A 8 -7.19 2.38 -3.64
C GLY A 8 -7.66 3.64 -4.37
N PRO A 9 -8.84 4.14 -3.97
CA PRO A 9 -9.54 5.20 -4.70
C PRO A 9 -8.74 6.50 -4.74
N ASN A 10 -8.88 7.18 -5.87
CA ASN A 10 -8.30 8.47 -6.17
C ASN A 10 -6.78 8.48 -6.37
N LEU A 11 -6.08 7.37 -6.15
CA LEU A 11 -4.63 7.30 -6.35
C LEU A 11 -4.25 7.26 -7.84
N ASN A 12 -5.20 7.00 -8.74
CA ASN A 12 -5.04 7.22 -10.16
C ASN A 12 -4.86 8.70 -10.53
N LEU A 13 -5.19 9.62 -9.62
CA LEU A 13 -5.06 11.08 -9.79
C LEU A 13 -3.75 11.63 -9.21
N GLN A 14 -2.84 10.77 -8.74
CA GLN A 14 -1.55 11.18 -8.21
C GLN A 14 -0.79 12.05 -9.24
N GLY A 15 -0.30 13.21 -8.79
CA GLY A 15 0.36 14.19 -9.65
C GLY A 15 -0.57 15.16 -10.37
N ARG A 16 -1.90 14.99 -10.27
CA ARG A 16 -2.90 15.79 -10.98
C ARG A 16 -3.84 16.58 -10.07
N ARG A 17 -3.88 16.25 -8.77
CA ARG A 17 -4.71 16.96 -7.78
C ARG A 17 -3.97 17.04 -6.45
N ASP A 18 -4.36 17.99 -5.59
CA ASP A 18 -3.81 18.17 -4.24
C ASP A 18 -2.27 18.12 -4.24
N THR A 19 -1.65 18.81 -5.22
CA THR A 19 -0.21 18.76 -5.46
C THR A 19 0.62 19.24 -4.27
N ASP A 20 0.05 20.11 -3.43
CA ASP A 20 0.70 20.56 -2.19
C ASP A 20 0.85 19.44 -1.16
N VAL A 21 -0.03 18.42 -1.21
CA VAL A 21 -0.04 17.27 -0.29
C VAL A 21 0.68 16.08 -0.90
N TYR A 22 0.41 15.77 -2.18
CA TYR A 22 0.83 14.53 -2.83
C TYR A 22 1.96 14.71 -3.85
N GLY A 23 2.35 15.99 -4.19
CA GLY A 23 3.34 16.28 -5.21
C GLY A 23 2.80 16.18 -6.63
N THR A 24 3.67 16.42 -7.62
CA THR A 24 3.34 16.46 -9.05
C THR A 24 3.73 15.21 -9.82
N GLN A 25 4.54 14.32 -9.24
CA GLN A 25 4.96 13.07 -9.88
C GLN A 25 3.77 12.12 -9.98
N THR A 26 3.52 11.55 -11.17
CA THR A 26 2.48 10.53 -11.33
C THR A 26 2.90 9.22 -10.66
N PHE A 27 1.93 8.38 -10.33
CA PHE A 27 2.26 7.08 -9.75
C PHE A 27 2.95 6.17 -10.78
N ASP A 28 2.56 6.25 -12.06
CA ASP A 28 3.21 5.45 -13.12
C ASP A 28 4.70 5.78 -13.23
N ASP A 29 5.07 7.06 -13.16
CA ASP A 29 6.47 7.49 -13.18
C ASP A 29 7.21 6.97 -11.94
N TYR A 30 6.59 7.07 -10.78
CA TYR A 30 7.18 6.56 -9.54
C TYR A 30 7.33 5.04 -9.57
N PHE A 31 6.33 4.32 -10.08
CA PHE A 31 6.36 2.86 -10.17
C PHE A 31 7.52 2.39 -11.06
N ALA A 32 7.79 3.08 -12.17
CA ALA A 32 8.94 2.78 -13.01
C ALA A 32 10.25 2.93 -12.24
N SER A 33 10.41 4.01 -11.47
CA SER A 33 11.59 4.22 -10.64
C SER A 33 11.74 3.18 -9.52
N LEU A 34 10.61 2.71 -8.97
CA LEU A 34 10.60 1.65 -7.97
C LEU A 34 11.11 0.33 -8.55
N GLN A 35 10.68 -0.01 -9.76
CA GLN A 35 11.15 -1.21 -10.46
C GLN A 35 12.65 -1.16 -10.74
N GLU A 36 13.16 -0.01 -11.15
CA GLU A 36 14.60 0.20 -11.39
C GLU A 36 15.41 0.05 -10.10
N ARG A 37 14.88 0.53 -8.98
CA ARG A 37 15.55 0.48 -7.68
C ARG A 37 15.65 -0.94 -7.12
N PHE A 38 14.68 -1.79 -7.41
CA PHE A 38 14.61 -3.17 -6.90
C PHE A 38 14.59 -4.17 -8.06
N PRO A 39 15.68 -4.31 -8.83
CA PRO A 39 15.70 -5.20 -9.99
C PRO A 39 15.51 -6.67 -9.64
N GLN A 40 15.71 -7.04 -8.36
CA GLN A 40 15.52 -8.40 -7.87
C GLN A 40 14.05 -8.71 -7.52
N VAL A 41 13.17 -7.71 -7.56
CA VAL A 41 11.74 -7.86 -7.23
C VAL A 41 10.93 -7.85 -8.52
N ALA A 42 10.03 -8.81 -8.68
CA ALA A 42 9.02 -8.78 -9.71
C ALA A 42 7.79 -8.05 -9.16
N PHE A 43 7.47 -6.89 -9.73
CA PHE A 43 6.34 -6.09 -9.30
C PHE A 43 5.14 -6.30 -10.20
N ALA A 44 3.95 -6.36 -9.58
CA ALA A 44 2.68 -6.10 -10.23
C ALA A 44 2.04 -4.86 -9.60
N TYR A 45 1.24 -4.17 -10.38
CA TYR A 45 0.53 -2.96 -9.94
C TYR A 45 -0.95 -3.08 -10.30
N PHE A 46 -1.80 -2.79 -9.33
CA PHE A 46 -3.24 -2.68 -9.54
C PHE A 46 -3.79 -1.50 -8.75
N GLN A 47 -4.64 -0.72 -9.40
CA GLN A 47 -5.34 0.41 -8.78
C GLN A 47 -6.82 0.29 -9.09
N SER A 48 -7.67 0.52 -8.09
CA SER A 48 -9.11 0.61 -8.29
C SER A 48 -9.75 1.59 -7.33
N ASN A 49 -10.81 2.25 -7.79
CA ASN A 49 -11.70 3.05 -6.96
C ASN A 49 -12.81 2.20 -6.32
N ILE A 50 -12.90 0.93 -6.68
CA ILE A 50 -13.99 0.04 -6.30
C ILE A 50 -13.53 -0.86 -5.16
N GLU A 51 -14.21 -0.77 -4.01
CA GLU A 51 -13.86 -1.52 -2.80
C GLU A 51 -13.78 -3.02 -3.05
N GLY A 52 -14.76 -3.59 -3.72
CA GLY A 52 -14.80 -5.02 -4.02
C GLY A 52 -13.64 -5.51 -4.88
N GLU A 53 -13.17 -4.68 -5.80
CA GLU A 53 -12.00 -5.03 -6.62
C GLU A 53 -10.70 -5.07 -5.79
N LEU A 54 -10.58 -4.19 -4.79
CA LEU A 54 -9.45 -4.22 -3.87
C LEU A 54 -9.48 -5.47 -2.98
N ILE A 55 -10.67 -5.84 -2.52
CA ILE A 55 -10.88 -7.07 -1.74
C ILE A 55 -10.49 -8.30 -2.59
N ASP A 56 -10.97 -8.36 -3.82
CA ASP A 56 -10.63 -9.45 -4.74
C ASP A 56 -9.13 -9.52 -5.00
N ALA A 57 -8.48 -8.38 -5.19
CA ALA A 57 -7.02 -8.33 -5.40
C ALA A 57 -6.23 -8.87 -4.20
N VAL A 58 -6.65 -8.53 -2.97
CA VAL A 58 -6.04 -9.06 -1.75
C VAL A 58 -6.21 -10.57 -1.67
N GLN A 59 -7.43 -11.07 -1.91
CA GLN A 59 -7.72 -12.50 -1.87
C GLN A 59 -6.94 -13.28 -2.94
N GLN A 60 -6.86 -12.75 -4.14
CA GLN A 60 -6.15 -13.38 -5.26
C GLN A 60 -4.63 -13.33 -5.13
N ALA A 61 -4.12 -12.49 -4.26
CA ALA A 61 -2.68 -12.40 -4.00
C ALA A 61 -2.14 -13.66 -3.28
N ALA A 62 -2.99 -14.39 -2.58
CA ALA A 62 -2.60 -15.61 -1.89
C ALA A 62 -2.07 -16.64 -2.89
N GLY A 63 -0.84 -17.14 -2.66
CA GLY A 63 -0.18 -18.10 -3.53
C GLY A 63 0.41 -17.51 -4.83
N ARG A 64 0.26 -16.20 -5.06
CA ARG A 64 0.80 -15.51 -6.24
C ARG A 64 1.87 -14.48 -5.90
N PHE A 65 1.75 -13.84 -4.76
CA PHE A 65 2.68 -12.81 -4.31
C PHE A 65 3.25 -13.16 -2.95
N ASP A 66 4.48 -12.71 -2.72
CA ASP A 66 5.19 -12.87 -1.46
C ASP A 66 4.86 -11.75 -0.48
N GLY A 67 4.30 -10.65 -0.97
CA GLY A 67 3.89 -9.51 -0.16
C GLY A 67 3.03 -8.51 -0.93
N ILE A 68 2.29 -7.69 -0.18
CA ILE A 68 1.46 -6.60 -0.71
C ILE A 68 1.88 -5.31 -0.02
N VAL A 69 2.14 -4.27 -0.82
CA VAL A 69 2.20 -2.89 -0.34
C VAL A 69 0.86 -2.24 -0.69
N LEU A 70 0.07 -1.94 0.33
CA LEU A 70 -1.32 -1.49 0.18
C LEU A 70 -1.47 -0.03 0.63
N ASN A 71 -1.88 0.82 -0.29
CA ASN A 71 -2.42 2.14 0.01
C ASN A 71 -3.92 2.14 -0.32
N ALA A 72 -4.74 1.93 0.68
CA ALA A 72 -6.18 1.80 0.50
C ALA A 72 -6.89 3.15 0.32
N GLY A 73 -6.16 4.28 0.38
CA GLY A 73 -6.77 5.59 0.30
C GLY A 73 -7.78 5.81 1.42
N GLY A 74 -8.91 6.42 1.11
CA GLY A 74 -9.97 6.68 2.09
C GLY A 74 -10.57 5.41 2.71
N TYR A 75 -10.51 4.27 2.04
CA TYR A 75 -11.01 3.01 2.59
C TYR A 75 -10.25 2.54 3.83
N THR A 76 -9.04 3.04 4.07
CA THR A 76 -8.31 2.82 5.32
C THR A 76 -9.15 3.17 6.55
N HIS A 77 -10.01 4.18 6.44
CA HIS A 77 -10.79 4.73 7.55
C HIS A 77 -12.20 4.17 7.64
N THR A 78 -12.69 3.48 6.61
CA THR A 78 -14.10 3.14 6.46
C THR A 78 -14.39 1.68 6.15
N SER A 79 -13.45 0.95 5.52
CA SER A 79 -13.74 -0.38 5.00
C SER A 79 -13.38 -1.48 6.00
N VAL A 80 -14.39 -1.93 6.74
CA VAL A 80 -14.28 -3.16 7.54
C VAL A 80 -14.09 -4.37 6.64
N ALA A 81 -14.75 -4.39 5.47
CA ALA A 81 -14.65 -5.51 4.53
C ALA A 81 -13.22 -5.69 3.99
N LEU A 82 -12.53 -4.59 3.66
CA LEU A 82 -11.12 -4.66 3.23
C LEU A 82 -10.20 -5.10 4.39
N ARG A 83 -10.45 -4.58 5.61
CA ARG A 83 -9.75 -5.05 6.80
C ARG A 83 -9.88 -6.57 6.97
N ASP A 84 -11.10 -7.09 6.81
CA ASP A 84 -11.36 -8.53 6.95
C ASP A 84 -10.63 -9.34 5.87
N ALA A 85 -10.57 -8.83 4.63
CA ALA A 85 -9.81 -9.47 3.57
C ALA A 85 -8.30 -9.55 3.89
N VAL A 86 -7.72 -8.46 4.38
CA VAL A 86 -6.31 -8.41 4.80
C VAL A 86 -6.06 -9.40 5.94
N SER A 87 -6.96 -9.47 6.91
CA SER A 87 -6.85 -10.41 8.05
C SER A 87 -6.95 -11.88 7.61
N ALA A 88 -7.68 -12.16 6.54
CA ALA A 88 -7.96 -13.52 6.10
C ALA A 88 -6.83 -14.16 5.26
N VAL A 89 -5.92 -13.37 4.69
CA VAL A 89 -4.85 -13.88 3.83
C VAL A 89 -3.56 -14.09 4.61
N ALA A 90 -2.78 -15.10 4.20
CA ALA A 90 -1.48 -15.37 4.80
C ALA A 90 -0.36 -14.49 4.21
N VAL A 91 -0.57 -13.90 3.04
CA VAL A 91 0.42 -13.02 2.42
C VAL A 91 0.59 -11.75 3.29
N PRO A 92 1.84 -11.36 3.64
CA PRO A 92 2.07 -10.19 4.47
C PRO A 92 1.68 -8.91 3.73
N VAL A 93 0.95 -8.03 4.42
CA VAL A 93 0.49 -6.75 3.91
C VAL A 93 1.13 -5.63 4.71
N VAL A 94 1.84 -4.72 4.03
CA VAL A 94 2.34 -3.48 4.61
C VAL A 94 1.42 -2.34 4.15
N GLU A 95 0.85 -1.63 5.12
CA GLU A 95 0.03 -0.45 4.85
C GLU A 95 0.92 0.76 4.60
N VAL A 96 0.66 1.52 3.55
CA VAL A 96 1.40 2.77 3.28
C VAL A 96 0.44 3.93 3.02
N HIS A 97 0.86 5.13 3.40
CA HIS A 97 0.19 6.38 3.09
C HIS A 97 1.22 7.42 2.67
N ILE A 98 0.91 8.20 1.65
CA ILE A 98 1.79 9.26 1.14
C ILE A 98 1.97 10.35 2.19
N SER A 99 0.86 10.83 2.78
CA SER A 99 0.87 11.77 3.89
C SER A 99 0.69 11.05 5.23
N SER A 100 1.07 11.71 6.34
CA SER A 100 0.72 11.20 7.66
C SER A 100 -0.79 11.35 7.89
N ILE A 101 -1.48 10.26 8.16
CA ILE A 101 -2.92 10.31 8.47
C ILE A 101 -3.20 11.08 9.77
N LEU A 102 -2.21 11.18 10.66
CA LEU A 102 -2.32 11.90 11.93
C LEU A 102 -2.23 13.42 11.76
N ALA A 103 -1.72 13.89 10.62
CA ALA A 103 -1.56 15.30 10.31
C ALA A 103 -2.73 15.87 9.51
N ARG A 104 -3.73 15.07 9.21
CA ARG A 104 -4.90 15.46 8.40
C ARG A 104 -6.15 15.63 9.26
N GLU A 105 -7.33 15.59 8.65
CA GLU A 105 -8.60 15.75 9.36
C GLU A 105 -8.76 14.66 10.43
N GLU A 106 -9.45 14.98 11.51
CA GLU A 106 -9.62 14.08 12.64
C GLU A 106 -10.18 12.71 12.26
N PHE A 107 -11.12 12.66 11.30
CA PHE A 107 -11.72 11.40 10.86
C PHE A 107 -10.72 10.47 10.16
N ARG A 108 -9.53 10.97 9.77
CA ARG A 108 -8.47 10.16 9.13
C ARG A 108 -7.46 9.59 10.12
N ARG A 109 -7.58 9.89 11.40
CA ARG A 109 -6.56 9.51 12.40
C ARG A 109 -6.58 8.04 12.78
N ILE A 110 -7.67 7.32 12.45
CA ILE A 110 -7.79 5.90 12.74
C ILE A 110 -7.65 5.11 11.43
N SER A 111 -6.75 4.13 11.43
CA SER A 111 -6.65 3.13 10.38
C SER A 111 -7.30 1.84 10.84
N LEU A 112 -8.26 1.35 10.07
CA LEU A 112 -8.87 0.03 10.26
C LEU A 112 -7.92 -1.08 9.78
N LEU A 113 -6.97 -0.77 8.92
CA LEU A 113 -6.05 -1.74 8.32
C LEU A 113 -4.80 -1.97 9.18
N ALA A 114 -4.32 -0.93 9.87
CA ALA A 114 -3.09 -1.01 10.65
C ALA A 114 -3.06 -2.18 11.64
N PRO A 115 -4.14 -2.49 12.38
CA PRO A 115 -4.13 -3.61 13.33
C PRO A 115 -3.98 -4.99 12.68
N VAL A 116 -4.29 -5.15 11.39
CA VAL A 116 -4.22 -6.43 10.67
C VAL A 116 -3.09 -6.47 9.64
N ALA A 117 -2.41 -5.36 9.41
CA ALA A 117 -1.22 -5.28 8.57
C ALA A 117 0.02 -5.69 9.37
N VAL A 118 1.09 -6.07 8.67
CA VAL A 118 2.40 -6.37 9.29
C VAL A 118 2.99 -5.11 9.90
N GLY A 119 2.79 -3.96 9.25
CA GLY A 119 3.22 -2.65 9.72
C GLY A 119 2.62 -1.56 8.87
N SER A 120 2.78 -0.30 9.32
CA SER A 120 2.26 0.88 8.64
C SER A 120 3.35 1.92 8.49
N ILE A 121 3.43 2.51 7.30
CA ILE A 121 4.40 3.55 6.94
C ILE A 121 3.62 4.72 6.36
N MET A 122 3.86 5.91 6.87
CA MET A 122 3.13 7.10 6.43
C MET A 122 3.99 8.36 6.51
N GLY A 123 3.70 9.33 5.64
CA GLY A 123 4.26 10.67 5.76
C GLY A 123 5.56 10.92 5.01
N PHE A 124 6.07 9.95 4.27
CA PHE A 124 7.32 10.07 3.52
C PHE A 124 7.09 10.32 2.02
N GLY A 125 5.91 10.84 1.65
CA GLY A 125 5.56 11.02 0.26
C GLY A 125 5.48 9.68 -0.48
N LEU A 126 5.78 9.68 -1.76
CA LEU A 126 5.81 8.45 -2.56
C LEU A 126 6.85 7.44 -2.05
N ASP A 127 7.92 7.90 -1.37
CA ASP A 127 8.91 7.00 -0.78
C ASP A 127 8.34 6.09 0.32
N SER A 128 7.14 6.35 0.82
CA SER A 128 6.44 5.41 1.70
C SER A 128 6.29 4.03 1.04
N TYR A 129 6.08 3.98 -0.28
CA TYR A 129 6.03 2.72 -1.02
C TYR A 129 7.38 2.00 -1.03
N ARG A 130 8.46 2.74 -1.29
CA ARG A 130 9.82 2.17 -1.25
C ARG A 130 10.12 1.56 0.11
N LEU A 131 9.80 2.28 1.18
CA LEU A 131 9.98 1.78 2.53
C LEU A 131 9.13 0.53 2.81
N GLY A 132 7.93 0.48 2.26
CA GLY A 132 7.06 -0.71 2.33
C GLY A 132 7.69 -1.93 1.66
N VAL A 133 8.29 -1.74 0.49
CA VAL A 133 9.02 -2.81 -0.21
C VAL A 133 10.21 -3.28 0.63
N GLU A 134 11.00 -2.35 1.17
CA GLU A 134 12.14 -2.70 2.05
C GLU A 134 11.68 -3.47 3.29
N ALA A 135 10.55 -3.10 3.89
CA ALA A 135 9.99 -3.83 5.03
C ALA A 135 9.64 -5.28 4.66
N LEU A 136 9.04 -5.51 3.49
CA LEU A 136 8.75 -6.86 3.01
C LEU A 136 10.03 -7.67 2.74
N LEU A 137 11.05 -7.04 2.16
CA LEU A 137 12.34 -7.70 1.92
C LEU A 137 13.03 -8.09 3.24
N LEU A 138 12.94 -7.24 4.26
CA LEU A 138 13.47 -7.56 5.60
C LEU A 138 12.74 -8.75 6.23
N SER A 139 11.42 -8.80 6.11
CA SER A 139 10.60 -9.91 6.60
C SER A 139 10.99 -11.23 5.92
N ALA A 140 11.15 -11.21 4.60
CA ALA A 140 11.56 -12.40 3.83
C ALA A 140 12.96 -12.89 4.19
N ALA A 141 13.87 -12.00 4.64
CA ALA A 141 15.21 -12.36 5.09
C ALA A 141 15.25 -12.97 6.52
N GLY A 142 14.08 -13.27 7.11
CA GLY A 142 13.97 -13.90 8.42
C GLY A 142 14.13 -12.95 9.61
N ARG A 143 14.13 -11.65 9.37
CA ARG A 143 14.05 -10.66 10.45
C ARG A 143 12.58 -10.49 10.83
N ARG A 144 12.23 -10.89 12.03
CA ARG A 144 10.88 -10.62 12.55
C ARG A 144 10.67 -9.12 12.65
N LEU A 145 9.56 -8.68 12.12
CA LEU A 145 9.02 -7.35 12.37
C LEU A 145 8.07 -7.50 13.56
N ASP A 146 8.65 -7.61 14.74
CA ASP A 146 7.90 -7.72 16.01
C ASP A 146 7.54 -6.31 16.51
#